data_e119ebe602b5240a301e23358e740e6f
#
_entry.id   e119ebe602b5240a301e23358e740e6f
#
_cell.length_a   1.000
_cell.length_b   1.000
_cell.length_c   1.000
_cell.angle_alpha   90.00
_cell.angle_beta   90.00
_cell.angle_gamma   90.00
#
_symmetry.space_group_name_H-M   'P 1'
#
loop_
_entity.id
_entity.type
_entity.pdbx_description
1 polymer ?
#
loop_
_entity_poly.entity_id
_entity_poly.type
_entity_poly.pdbx_seq_one_letter_code
_entity_poly.pdbx_strand_id
1 'polypeptide(L)'
;MTSMCILAVDFPLFPRRFAKTKFSGFSLMDVGVAFFIMLAALVSPEAKHKQLQGNLNHLKGVTKKCVILVLIGFIRILTVKGIEYQSPVLEYGLHWNFFFTFACVKIMSALLYTLIPSTWDVLISTALLVIYELALQFTSLNAFLHNNDRTGFIAANKEGLTSLLGYISLYLATVVLGRWIVYRPR
;
A
#
# COMPACT_ATOMS: atom_id res chain seq x y z
N MET A 1 -5.33 5.05 18.57
CA MET A 1 -5.13 3.63 18.92
C MET A 1 -3.87 3.03 18.27
N THR A 2 -3.68 3.13 16.97
CA THR A 2 -2.53 2.51 16.26
C THR A 2 -1.17 2.95 16.83
N SER A 3 -0.98 4.26 17.10
CA SER A 3 0.27 4.78 17.69
C SER A 3 0.54 4.23 19.09
N MET A 4 -0.52 4.02 19.89
CA MET A 4 -0.38 3.41 21.22
C MET A 4 0.00 1.94 21.13
N CYS A 5 -0.54 1.20 20.14
CA CYS A 5 -0.18 -0.20 19.91
C CYS A 5 1.28 -0.33 19.45
N ILE A 6 1.77 0.58 18.60
CA ILE A 6 3.17 0.61 18.16
C ILE A 6 4.11 0.83 19.35
N LEU A 7 3.81 1.83 20.20
CA LEU A 7 4.59 2.09 21.42
C LEU A 7 4.52 0.93 22.40
N ALA A 8 3.34 0.33 22.57
CA ALA A 8 3.16 -0.77 23.53
C ALA A 8 4.03 -2.00 23.20
N VAL A 9 4.31 -2.25 21.91
CA VAL A 9 5.18 -3.38 21.50
C VAL A 9 6.63 -3.22 21.97
N ASP A 10 7.10 -2.00 22.17
CA ASP A 10 8.45 -1.73 22.66
C ASP A 10 8.59 -2.04 24.17
N PHE A 11 7.46 -2.17 24.87
CA PHE A 11 7.46 -2.52 26.30
C PHE A 11 7.33 -4.05 26.51
N PRO A 12 8.04 -4.61 27.51
CA PRO A 12 8.00 -6.06 27.80
C PRO A 12 6.62 -6.61 28.17
N LEU A 13 5.72 -5.74 28.64
CA LEU A 13 4.33 -6.10 29.01
C LEU A 13 3.45 -6.48 27.83
N PHE A 14 3.79 -6.03 26.63
CA PHE A 14 3.00 -6.34 25.45
C PHE A 14 3.40 -7.71 24.86
N PRO A 15 2.45 -8.58 24.55
CA PRO A 15 2.76 -9.92 24.01
C PRO A 15 3.54 -9.82 22.69
N ARG A 16 4.77 -10.32 22.68
CA ARG A 16 5.67 -10.31 21.52
C ARG A 16 5.09 -10.96 20.26
N ARG A 17 4.10 -11.85 20.40
CA ARG A 17 3.40 -12.48 19.27
C ARG A 17 2.62 -11.48 18.40
N PHE A 18 2.33 -10.29 18.89
CA PHE A 18 1.66 -9.22 18.16
C PHE A 18 2.64 -8.24 17.50
N ALA A 19 3.94 -8.37 17.82
CA ALA A 19 4.98 -7.57 17.21
C ALA A 19 5.13 -7.92 15.72
N LYS A 20 5.79 -7.04 14.99
CA LYS A 20 6.05 -7.21 13.56
C LYS A 20 6.80 -8.49 13.28
N THR A 21 6.35 -9.22 12.25
CA THR A 21 7.00 -10.46 11.79
C THR A 21 8.34 -10.14 11.12
N LYS A 22 9.36 -10.99 11.37
CA LYS A 22 10.71 -10.77 10.82
C LYS A 22 10.94 -11.53 9.50
N PHE A 23 10.34 -12.69 9.31
CA PHE A 23 10.65 -13.57 8.18
C PHE A 23 9.42 -14.03 7.42
N SER A 24 8.38 -14.55 8.08
CA SER A 24 7.19 -15.08 7.44
C SER A 24 5.97 -14.98 8.36
N GLY A 25 4.78 -15.00 7.76
CA GLY A 25 3.53 -14.82 8.48
C GLY A 25 3.12 -13.36 8.62
N PHE A 26 2.09 -13.11 9.41
CA PHE A 26 1.61 -11.75 9.71
C PHE A 26 1.11 -11.69 11.16
N SER A 27 1.31 -10.53 11.75
CA SER A 27 0.85 -10.23 13.10
C SER A 27 -0.08 -9.01 13.10
N LEU A 28 -0.57 -8.63 14.27
CA LEU A 28 -1.43 -7.46 14.42
C LEU A 28 -0.75 -6.16 13.92
N MET A 29 0.56 -6.01 14.10
CA MET A 29 1.31 -4.83 13.64
C MET A 29 1.44 -4.77 12.11
N ASP A 30 1.55 -5.91 11.44
CA ASP A 30 1.72 -5.98 9.98
C ASP A 30 0.46 -5.50 9.25
N VAL A 31 -0.71 -5.64 9.88
CA VAL A 31 -2.00 -5.26 9.29
C VAL A 31 -2.23 -3.73 9.28
N GLY A 32 -1.43 -2.97 10.03
CA GLY A 32 -1.62 -1.52 10.19
C GLY A 32 -1.63 -0.74 8.88
N VAL A 33 -0.72 -1.06 7.95
CA VAL A 33 -0.64 -0.43 6.62
C VAL A 33 -1.88 -0.76 5.78
N ALA A 34 -2.29 -2.04 5.78
CA ALA A 34 -3.48 -2.49 5.06
C ALA A 34 -4.74 -1.76 5.57
N PHE A 35 -4.94 -1.66 6.89
CA PHE A 35 -6.05 -0.91 7.47
C PHE A 35 -6.04 0.57 7.09
N PHE A 36 -4.87 1.21 7.04
CA PHE A 36 -4.76 2.60 6.62
C PHE A 36 -5.20 2.79 5.17
N ILE A 37 -4.78 1.89 4.27
CA ILE A 37 -5.17 1.88 2.86
C ILE A 37 -6.67 1.63 2.73
N MET A 38 -7.23 0.68 3.49
CA MET A 38 -8.68 0.40 3.52
C MET A 38 -9.48 1.64 3.96
N LEU A 39 -9.10 2.28 5.05
CA LEU A 39 -9.77 3.50 5.53
C LEU A 39 -9.73 4.61 4.47
N ALA A 40 -8.57 4.81 3.84
CA ALA A 40 -8.42 5.80 2.78
C ALA A 40 -9.25 5.47 1.54
N ALA A 41 -9.45 4.20 1.23
CA ALA A 41 -10.32 3.73 0.14
C ALA A 41 -11.80 3.95 0.46
N LEU A 42 -12.24 3.62 1.68
CA LEU A 42 -13.63 3.76 2.12
C LEU A 42 -14.12 5.21 2.03
N VAL A 43 -13.28 6.19 2.38
CA VAL A 43 -13.65 7.62 2.36
C VAL A 43 -13.32 8.31 1.04
N SER A 44 -12.81 7.59 0.07
CA SER A 44 -12.33 8.12 -1.21
C SER A 44 -13.48 8.65 -2.09
N PRO A 45 -13.19 9.58 -3.01
CA PRO A 45 -14.15 9.99 -4.03
C PRO A 45 -14.60 8.81 -4.90
N GLU A 46 -13.75 7.83 -5.13
CA GLU A 46 -14.02 6.63 -5.90
C GLU A 46 -15.12 5.76 -5.25
N ALA A 47 -15.17 5.73 -3.92
CA ALA A 47 -16.24 5.04 -3.19
C ALA A 47 -17.56 5.81 -3.23
N LYS A 48 -17.51 7.16 -3.24
CA LYS A 48 -18.69 8.02 -3.25
C LYS A 48 -19.34 8.14 -4.63
N HIS A 49 -18.53 8.20 -5.69
CA HIS A 49 -18.97 8.44 -7.07
C HIS A 49 -18.68 7.23 -7.94
N LYS A 50 -19.74 6.67 -8.55
CA LYS A 50 -19.59 5.48 -9.42
C LYS A 50 -18.96 5.77 -10.79
N GLN A 51 -19.08 7.00 -11.30
CA GLN A 51 -18.61 7.35 -12.64
C GLN A 51 -17.47 8.38 -12.57
N LEU A 52 -16.26 7.90 -12.63
CA LEU A 52 -15.04 8.70 -12.74
C LEU A 52 -14.30 8.48 -14.06
N GLN A 53 -14.85 7.64 -14.92
CA GLN A 53 -14.26 7.34 -16.22
C GLN A 53 -14.13 8.61 -17.07
N GLY A 54 -12.95 8.81 -17.65
CA GLY A 54 -12.63 10.00 -18.44
C GLY A 54 -12.41 11.28 -17.64
N ASN A 55 -12.51 11.25 -16.30
CA ASN A 55 -12.36 12.44 -15.47
C ASN A 55 -10.89 12.74 -15.16
N LEU A 56 -10.21 13.39 -16.10
CA LEU A 56 -8.81 13.81 -15.93
C LEU A 56 -8.62 14.82 -14.79
N ASN A 57 -9.65 15.61 -14.45
CA ASN A 57 -9.57 16.55 -13.33
C ASN A 57 -9.49 15.82 -11.99
N HIS A 58 -10.19 14.68 -11.87
CA HIS A 58 -10.06 13.81 -10.72
C HIS A 58 -8.62 13.30 -10.56
N LEU A 59 -8.05 12.74 -11.63
CA LEU A 59 -6.67 12.24 -11.64
C LEU A 59 -5.66 13.35 -11.27
N LYS A 60 -5.77 14.53 -11.90
CA LYS A 60 -4.93 15.69 -11.57
C LYS A 60 -5.07 16.11 -10.10
N GLY A 61 -6.29 16.11 -9.56
CA GLY A 61 -6.56 16.43 -8.16
C GLY A 61 -5.92 15.44 -7.18
N VAL A 62 -5.99 14.14 -7.48
CA VAL A 62 -5.33 13.08 -6.69
C VAL A 62 -3.81 13.23 -6.76
N THR A 63 -3.25 13.37 -7.96
CA THR A 63 -1.81 13.53 -8.17
C THR A 63 -1.27 14.73 -7.41
N LYS A 64 -1.96 15.90 -7.47
CA LYS A 64 -1.56 17.10 -6.72
C LYS A 64 -1.49 16.85 -5.20
N LYS A 65 -2.44 16.11 -4.64
CA LYS A 65 -2.42 15.73 -3.21
C LYS A 65 -1.30 14.76 -2.89
N CYS A 66 -0.99 13.84 -3.81
CA CYS A 66 0.08 12.88 -3.65
C CYS A 66 1.47 13.50 -3.67
N VAL A 67 1.66 14.67 -4.30
CA VAL A 67 2.94 15.42 -4.25
C VAL A 67 3.34 15.70 -2.79
N ILE A 68 2.40 16.08 -1.94
CA ILE A 68 2.67 16.32 -0.51
C ILE A 68 3.17 15.04 0.18
N LEU A 69 2.54 13.89 -0.13
CA LEU A 69 2.97 12.60 0.42
C LEU A 69 4.38 12.23 -0.02
N VAL A 70 4.70 12.45 -1.29
CA VAL A 70 6.03 12.23 -1.84
C VAL A 70 7.07 13.11 -1.15
N LEU A 71 6.77 14.40 -0.93
CA LEU A 71 7.65 15.32 -0.19
C LEU A 71 7.88 14.83 1.25
N ILE A 72 6.84 14.41 1.96
CA ILE A 72 6.98 13.82 3.30
C ILE A 72 7.83 12.55 3.25
N GLY A 73 7.67 11.72 2.22
CA GLY A 73 8.49 10.53 1.99
C GLY A 73 9.98 10.86 1.86
N PHE A 74 10.33 11.91 1.12
CA PHE A 74 11.72 12.38 1.00
C PHE A 74 12.25 12.95 2.31
N ILE A 75 11.46 13.77 3.00
CA ILE A 75 11.85 14.29 4.33
C ILE A 75 12.17 13.13 5.28
N ARG A 76 11.32 12.09 5.31
CA ARG A 76 11.57 10.89 6.12
C ARG A 76 12.90 10.22 5.78
N ILE A 77 13.24 10.07 4.49
CA ILE A 77 14.53 9.47 4.09
C ILE A 77 15.70 10.31 4.61
N LEU A 78 15.62 11.63 4.48
CA LEU A 78 16.67 12.53 4.94
C LEU A 78 16.83 12.48 6.46
N THR A 79 15.73 12.48 7.20
CA THR A 79 15.78 12.42 8.68
C THR A 79 16.32 11.08 9.17
N VAL A 80 15.87 9.95 8.60
CA VAL A 80 16.35 8.61 8.98
C VAL A 80 17.85 8.46 8.72
N LYS A 81 18.35 8.98 7.59
CA LYS A 81 19.79 8.99 7.30
C LYS A 81 20.56 9.90 8.25
N GLY A 82 20.00 11.04 8.63
CA GLY A 82 20.66 12.01 9.51
C GLY A 82 20.84 11.53 10.95
N ILE A 83 20.01 10.61 11.44
CA ILE A 83 20.07 10.05 12.79
C ILE A 83 20.65 8.62 12.83
N GLU A 84 21.21 8.12 11.70
CA GLU A 84 21.76 6.76 11.56
C GLU A 84 20.82 5.64 12.02
N TYR A 85 19.50 5.86 11.92
CA TYR A 85 18.51 4.90 12.33
C TYR A 85 18.48 3.70 11.38
N GLN A 86 18.69 2.50 11.92
CA GLN A 86 18.59 1.24 11.17
C GLN A 86 17.11 0.88 10.94
N SER A 87 16.51 1.37 9.87
CA SER A 87 15.16 0.95 9.49
C SER A 87 15.15 -0.50 8.99
N PRO A 88 14.12 -1.31 9.31
CA PRO A 88 14.02 -2.67 8.81
C PRO A 88 13.84 -2.65 7.28
N VAL A 89 14.90 -3.09 6.58
CA VAL A 89 14.96 -3.08 5.10
C VAL A 89 13.92 -4.02 4.47
N LEU A 90 13.54 -5.07 5.19
CA LEU A 90 12.59 -6.10 4.73
C LEU A 90 11.16 -5.58 4.58
N GLU A 91 10.84 -4.40 5.07
CA GLU A 91 9.47 -3.85 5.00
C GLU A 91 9.18 -3.13 3.68
N TYR A 92 10.10 -2.25 3.28
CA TYR A 92 9.93 -1.39 2.10
C TYR A 92 11.17 -1.36 1.20
N GLY A 93 12.32 -1.78 1.69
CA GLY A 93 13.61 -1.63 1.03
C GLY A 93 14.46 -0.50 1.62
N LEU A 94 15.55 -0.14 0.92
CA LEU A 94 16.53 0.85 1.41
C LEU A 94 16.07 2.30 1.33
N HIS A 95 15.34 2.65 0.26
CA HIS A 95 14.95 4.04 -0.05
C HIS A 95 13.45 4.23 -0.19
N TRP A 96 12.68 3.14 -0.08
CA TRP A 96 11.23 3.17 -0.16
C TRP A 96 10.63 3.37 1.23
N ASN A 97 9.38 3.84 1.28
CA ASN A 97 8.65 4.00 2.54
C ASN A 97 7.13 4.00 2.32
N PHE A 98 6.39 3.97 3.41
CA PHE A 98 4.94 3.99 3.42
C PHE A 98 4.33 5.13 2.58
N PHE A 99 4.91 6.33 2.64
CA PHE A 99 4.34 7.49 1.93
C PHE A 99 4.42 7.32 0.42
N PHE A 100 5.52 6.75 -0.10
CA PHE A 100 5.64 6.41 -1.53
C PHE A 100 4.67 5.32 -1.92
N THR A 101 4.56 4.25 -1.14
CA THR A 101 3.57 3.19 -1.36
C THR A 101 2.17 3.77 -1.44
N PHE A 102 1.79 4.60 -0.46
CA PHE A 102 0.46 5.20 -0.41
C PHE A 102 0.19 6.15 -1.57
N ALA A 103 1.16 6.98 -1.94
CA ALA A 103 1.06 7.87 -3.11
C ALA A 103 0.87 7.06 -4.40
N CYS A 104 1.68 6.02 -4.61
CA CYS A 104 1.58 5.14 -5.78
C CYS A 104 0.21 4.44 -5.84
N VAL A 105 -0.26 3.87 -4.74
CA VAL A 105 -1.58 3.22 -4.67
C VAL A 105 -2.68 4.20 -5.04
N LYS A 106 -2.66 5.42 -4.50
CA LYS A 106 -3.66 6.46 -4.81
C LYS A 106 -3.64 6.88 -6.29
N ILE A 107 -2.46 7.12 -6.86
CA ILE A 107 -2.32 7.55 -8.25
C ILE A 107 -2.74 6.42 -9.20
N MET A 108 -2.25 5.21 -8.97
CA MET A 108 -2.56 4.05 -9.83
C MET A 108 -4.05 3.70 -9.77
N SER A 109 -4.66 3.73 -8.59
CA SER A 109 -6.09 3.51 -8.46
C SER A 109 -6.90 4.60 -9.16
N ALA A 110 -6.55 5.88 -9.00
CA ALA A 110 -7.21 6.99 -9.71
C ALA A 110 -7.06 6.87 -11.23
N LEU A 111 -5.89 6.41 -11.70
CA LEU A 111 -5.65 6.14 -13.12
C LEU A 111 -6.56 5.01 -13.63
N LEU A 112 -6.65 3.90 -12.90
CA LEU A 112 -7.54 2.80 -13.24
C LEU A 112 -8.99 3.26 -13.33
N TYR A 113 -9.49 4.04 -12.37
CA TYR A 113 -10.85 4.60 -12.39
C TYR A 113 -11.08 5.63 -13.51
N THR A 114 -10.03 6.28 -13.99
CA THR A 114 -10.12 7.18 -15.15
C THR A 114 -10.19 6.40 -16.47
N LEU A 115 -9.49 5.27 -16.57
CA LEU A 115 -9.40 4.48 -17.81
C LEU A 115 -10.52 3.45 -17.94
N ILE A 116 -10.93 2.84 -16.83
CA ILE A 116 -11.80 1.67 -16.82
C ILE A 116 -13.11 1.99 -16.07
N PRO A 117 -14.26 1.54 -16.61
CA PRO A 117 -15.55 1.70 -15.92
C PRO A 117 -15.55 0.98 -14.57
N SER A 118 -16.19 1.58 -13.57
CA SER A 118 -16.29 1.02 -12.23
C SER A 118 -17.09 -0.29 -12.11
N THR A 119 -17.72 -0.73 -13.19
CA THR A 119 -18.37 -2.03 -13.26
C THR A 119 -17.38 -3.21 -13.22
N TRP A 120 -16.13 -2.96 -13.61
CA TRP A 120 -15.07 -3.96 -13.63
C TRP A 120 -14.23 -4.05 -12.36
N ASP A 121 -14.54 -3.24 -11.35
CA ASP A 121 -13.71 -3.10 -10.13
C ASP A 121 -13.43 -4.42 -9.43
N VAL A 122 -14.46 -5.25 -9.24
CA VAL A 122 -14.34 -6.56 -8.59
C VAL A 122 -13.43 -7.47 -9.40
N LEU A 123 -13.65 -7.50 -10.73
CA LEU A 123 -12.85 -8.34 -11.61
C LEU A 123 -11.38 -7.91 -11.62
N ILE A 124 -11.12 -6.59 -11.73
CA ILE A 124 -9.75 -6.05 -11.75
C ILE A 124 -9.05 -6.31 -10.42
N SER A 125 -9.74 -6.04 -9.31
CA SER A 125 -9.19 -6.30 -7.98
C SER A 125 -8.81 -7.78 -7.81
N THR A 126 -9.71 -8.68 -8.16
CA THR A 126 -9.46 -10.12 -8.07
C THR A 126 -8.36 -10.57 -9.03
N ALA A 127 -8.38 -10.07 -10.27
CA ALA A 127 -7.36 -10.40 -11.26
C ALA A 127 -5.97 -9.95 -10.83
N LEU A 128 -5.82 -8.73 -10.29
CA LEU A 128 -4.55 -8.23 -9.77
C LEU A 128 -4.02 -9.10 -8.62
N LEU A 129 -4.91 -9.52 -7.71
CA LEU A 129 -4.53 -10.38 -6.61
C LEU A 129 -4.07 -11.77 -7.10
N VAL A 130 -4.83 -12.36 -8.02
CA VAL A 130 -4.50 -13.67 -8.60
C VAL A 130 -3.19 -13.60 -9.39
N ILE A 131 -3.02 -12.58 -10.24
CA ILE A 131 -1.77 -12.38 -11.00
C ILE A 131 -0.58 -12.23 -10.07
N TYR A 132 -0.73 -11.47 -8.99
CA TYR A 132 0.34 -11.29 -8.01
C TYR A 132 0.71 -12.61 -7.31
N GLU A 133 -0.28 -13.38 -6.89
CA GLU A 133 -0.06 -14.70 -6.26
C GLU A 133 0.58 -15.70 -7.24
N LEU A 134 0.09 -15.76 -8.48
CA LEU A 134 0.70 -16.60 -9.51
C LEU A 134 2.15 -16.18 -9.81
N ALA A 135 2.41 -14.86 -9.84
CA ALA A 135 3.78 -14.38 -10.03
C ALA A 135 4.71 -14.82 -8.89
N LEU A 136 4.23 -14.80 -7.64
CA LEU A 136 5.02 -15.28 -6.50
C LEU A 136 5.26 -16.79 -6.54
N GLN A 137 4.29 -17.58 -7.00
CA GLN A 137 4.38 -19.05 -6.99
C GLN A 137 5.14 -19.61 -8.21
N PHE A 138 4.88 -19.08 -9.40
CA PHE A 138 5.33 -19.69 -10.67
C PHE A 138 6.47 -18.94 -11.34
N THR A 139 6.89 -17.78 -10.82
CA THR A 139 8.03 -17.04 -11.39
C THR A 139 9.20 -16.98 -10.41
N SER A 140 10.34 -16.51 -10.90
CA SER A 140 11.51 -16.22 -10.07
C SER A 140 11.34 -15.04 -9.11
N LEU A 141 10.13 -14.43 -9.04
CA LEU A 141 9.86 -13.27 -8.20
C LEU A 141 10.09 -13.56 -6.72
N ASN A 142 9.66 -14.73 -6.25
CA ASN A 142 9.89 -15.16 -4.88
C ASN A 142 11.39 -15.30 -4.58
N ALA A 143 12.15 -15.95 -5.47
CA ALA A 143 13.61 -16.05 -5.35
C ALA A 143 14.28 -14.67 -5.38
N PHE A 144 13.82 -13.77 -6.24
CA PHE A 144 14.30 -12.39 -6.30
C PHE A 144 14.03 -11.62 -4.98
N LEU A 145 12.87 -11.80 -4.37
CA LEU A 145 12.55 -11.18 -3.09
C LEU A 145 13.45 -11.66 -1.95
N HIS A 146 13.77 -12.96 -1.92
CA HIS A 146 14.62 -13.56 -0.88
C HIS A 146 16.13 -13.39 -1.15
N ASN A 147 16.52 -12.94 -2.34
CA ASN A 147 17.94 -12.67 -2.62
C ASN A 147 18.42 -11.48 -1.80
N ASN A 148 19.64 -11.57 -1.26
CA ASN A 148 20.28 -10.48 -0.52
C ASN A 148 20.90 -9.40 -1.41
N ASP A 149 20.94 -9.62 -2.72
CA ASP A 149 21.46 -8.62 -3.67
C ASP A 149 20.51 -7.41 -3.72
N ARG A 150 21.07 -6.22 -3.52
CA ARG A 150 20.38 -4.93 -3.51
C ARG A 150 21.04 -3.91 -4.43
N THR A 151 21.70 -4.42 -5.48
CA THR A 151 22.32 -3.55 -6.49
C THR A 151 21.27 -2.93 -7.41
N GLY A 152 21.30 -1.61 -7.51
CA GLY A 152 20.35 -0.84 -8.31
C GLY A 152 19.03 -0.52 -7.60
N PHE A 153 18.27 0.42 -8.16
CA PHE A 153 17.07 0.98 -7.54
C PHE A 153 15.96 -0.07 -7.30
N ILE A 154 15.73 -0.97 -8.26
CA ILE A 154 14.66 -1.98 -8.19
C ILE A 154 14.99 -3.02 -7.12
N ALA A 155 16.22 -3.58 -7.13
CA ALA A 155 16.63 -4.57 -6.15
C ALA A 155 16.72 -4.00 -4.73
N ALA A 156 17.11 -2.72 -4.62
CA ALA A 156 17.16 -2.02 -3.33
C ALA A 156 15.77 -1.80 -2.69
N ASN A 157 14.70 -1.73 -3.49
CA ASN A 157 13.34 -1.42 -3.04
C ASN A 157 12.31 -2.47 -3.46
N LYS A 158 12.75 -3.69 -3.71
CA LYS A 158 11.94 -4.78 -4.28
C LYS A 158 10.72 -5.10 -3.41
N GLU A 159 10.84 -5.06 -2.08
CA GLU A 159 9.74 -5.35 -1.16
C GLU A 159 8.63 -4.29 -1.29
N GLY A 160 9.00 -3.01 -1.30
CA GLY A 160 8.04 -1.92 -1.47
C GLY A 160 7.38 -1.88 -2.84
N LEU A 161 8.13 -2.18 -3.90
CA LEU A 161 7.62 -2.16 -5.27
C LEU A 161 6.68 -3.34 -5.55
N THR A 162 7.03 -4.53 -5.12
CA THR A 162 6.20 -5.73 -5.36
C THR A 162 4.91 -5.70 -4.54
N SER A 163 4.93 -5.18 -3.33
CA SER A 163 3.73 -5.05 -2.49
C SER A 163 2.67 -4.09 -3.07
N LEU A 164 3.04 -3.20 -4.01
CA LEU A 164 2.10 -2.26 -4.63
C LEU A 164 0.91 -2.96 -5.28
N LEU A 165 1.12 -4.07 -5.97
CA LEU A 165 0.03 -4.81 -6.64
C LEU A 165 -1.01 -5.31 -5.63
N GLY A 166 -0.57 -5.87 -4.51
CA GLY A 166 -1.45 -6.29 -3.43
C GLY A 166 -2.22 -5.12 -2.80
N TYR A 167 -1.55 -4.00 -2.58
CA TYR A 167 -2.21 -2.81 -2.02
C TYR A 167 -3.17 -2.12 -2.97
N ILE A 168 -2.89 -2.11 -4.28
CA ILE A 168 -3.83 -1.60 -5.30
C ILE A 168 -5.08 -2.50 -5.34
N SER A 169 -4.90 -3.82 -5.36
CA SER A 169 -6.01 -4.78 -5.29
C SER A 169 -6.87 -4.55 -4.03
N LEU A 170 -6.24 -4.43 -2.87
CA LEU A 170 -6.93 -4.15 -1.59
C LEU A 170 -7.70 -2.81 -1.64
N TYR A 171 -7.11 -1.78 -2.22
CA TYR A 171 -7.76 -0.47 -2.38
C TYR A 171 -9.02 -0.58 -3.23
N LEU A 172 -8.94 -1.22 -4.40
CA LEU A 172 -10.07 -1.41 -5.31
C LEU A 172 -11.19 -2.23 -4.65
N ALA A 173 -10.85 -3.37 -4.02
CA ALA A 173 -11.81 -4.19 -3.28
C ALA A 173 -12.52 -3.40 -2.18
N THR A 174 -11.77 -2.57 -1.46
CA THR A 174 -12.33 -1.74 -0.39
C THR A 174 -13.21 -0.61 -0.91
N VAL A 175 -12.91 -0.04 -2.07
CA VAL A 175 -13.81 0.94 -2.73
C VAL A 175 -15.15 0.29 -3.07
N VAL A 176 -15.14 -0.94 -3.61
CA VAL A 176 -16.38 -1.70 -3.86
C VAL A 176 -17.16 -1.91 -2.57
N LEU A 177 -16.49 -2.34 -1.51
CA LEU A 177 -17.09 -2.53 -0.18
C LEU A 177 -17.70 -1.22 0.34
N GLY A 178 -16.99 -0.10 0.18
CA GLY A 178 -17.47 1.23 0.57
C GLY A 178 -18.76 1.63 -0.15
N ARG A 179 -18.83 1.39 -1.45
CA ARG A 179 -20.06 1.64 -2.24
C ARG A 179 -21.22 0.78 -1.76
N TRP A 180 -20.98 -0.46 -1.42
CA TRP A 180 -22.01 -1.40 -0.98
C TRP A 180 -22.52 -1.13 0.42
N ILE A 181 -21.64 -0.83 1.37
CA ILE A 181 -21.98 -0.72 2.80
C ILE A 181 -22.27 0.73 3.19
N VAL A 182 -21.40 1.67 2.77
CA VAL A 182 -21.43 3.05 3.30
C VAL A 182 -22.28 3.96 2.42
N TYR A 183 -22.18 3.84 1.09
CA TYR A 183 -22.78 4.79 0.14
C TYR A 183 -23.93 4.20 -0.68
N ARG A 184 -24.47 3.04 -0.28
CA ARG A 184 -25.65 2.47 -0.93
C ARG A 184 -26.85 3.40 -0.71
N PRO A 185 -27.53 3.88 -1.76
CA PRO A 185 -28.78 4.62 -1.59
C PRO A 185 -29.79 3.69 -0.91
N ARG A 186 -30.37 4.18 0.18
CA ARG A 186 -31.49 3.52 0.89
C ARG A 186 -32.76 3.65 0.08
#